data_a68b8b47a1c4a39230328fb6fbb49fcb
#
_entry.id   a68b8b47a1c4a39230328fb6fbb49fcb
#
_cell.length_a   1.000
_cell.length_b   1.000
_cell.length_c   1.000
_cell.angle_alpha   90.00
_cell.angle_beta   90.00
_cell.angle_gamma   90.00
#
_symmetry.space_group_name_H-M   'P 1'
#
loop_
_entity.id
_entity.type
_entity.pdbx_description
1 polymer ?
#
loop_
_entity_poly.entity_id
_entity_poly.type
_entity_poly.pdbx_seq_one_letter_code
_entity_poly.pdbx_strand_id
1 'polypeptide(L)'
;MIEFDVDAARRTRVATFLGTVTDAELLGSYGALVAQPDYDATLDDMVDMRGVERLEVSSEAVHRLVSMFTPLDPEGVVTRLAIVAPRDDVFGMARMYEILRSDAPEQIRVFRHRPEAELWLANQG
;
A
#
# COMPACT_ATOMS: atom_id res chain seq x y z
N MET A 1 -8.36 5.10 -10.36
CA MET A 1 -9.34 4.83 -9.28
C MET A 1 -8.69 3.90 -8.24
N ILE A 2 -8.86 4.21 -6.98
CA ILE A 2 -8.38 3.37 -5.89
C ILE A 2 -9.57 2.94 -5.04
N GLU A 3 -9.76 1.64 -4.90
CA GLU A 3 -10.84 1.05 -4.12
C GLU A 3 -10.27 0.31 -2.92
N PHE A 4 -10.89 0.44 -1.76
CA PHE A 4 -10.47 -0.24 -0.53
C PHE A 4 -11.52 -1.25 -0.10
N ASP A 5 -11.05 -2.41 0.35
CA ASP A 5 -11.88 -3.45 0.93
C ASP A 5 -11.13 -4.11 2.09
N VAL A 6 -11.85 -4.72 3.03
CA VAL A 6 -11.23 -5.40 4.18
C VAL A 6 -11.66 -6.86 4.18
N ASP A 7 -10.68 -7.75 4.15
CA ASP A 7 -10.88 -9.17 4.42
C ASP A 7 -10.74 -9.37 5.93
N ALA A 8 -11.86 -9.42 6.65
CA ALA A 8 -11.86 -9.51 8.09
C ALA A 8 -11.24 -10.81 8.60
N ALA A 9 -11.45 -11.92 7.90
CA ALA A 9 -10.92 -13.23 8.30
C ALA A 9 -9.40 -13.26 8.28
N ARG A 10 -8.79 -12.57 7.31
CA ARG A 10 -7.33 -12.48 7.16
C ARG A 10 -6.74 -11.23 7.80
N ARG A 11 -7.56 -10.37 8.35
CA ARG A 11 -7.17 -9.07 8.90
C ARG A 11 -6.29 -8.30 7.90
N THR A 12 -6.75 -8.23 6.65
CA THR A 12 -6.01 -7.61 5.55
C THR A 12 -6.88 -6.59 4.84
N ARG A 13 -6.38 -5.36 4.70
CA ARG A 13 -6.98 -4.34 3.86
C ARG A 13 -6.41 -4.49 2.45
N VAL A 14 -7.29 -4.49 1.47
CA VAL A 14 -6.89 -4.59 0.06
C VAL A 14 -7.21 -3.28 -0.63
N ALA A 15 -6.18 -2.65 -1.21
CA ALA A 15 -6.32 -1.48 -2.07
C ALA A 15 -6.14 -1.94 -3.51
N THR A 16 -7.14 -1.70 -4.35
CA THR A 16 -7.10 -2.03 -5.78
C THR A 16 -6.97 -0.76 -6.59
N PHE A 17 -5.87 -0.63 -7.32
CA PHE A 17 -5.58 0.52 -8.17
C PHE A 17 -5.98 0.20 -9.61
N LEU A 18 -6.80 1.06 -10.21
CA LEU A 18 -7.39 0.83 -11.54
C LEU A 18 -7.21 2.05 -12.43
N GLY A 19 -6.94 1.81 -13.71
CA GLY A 19 -6.88 2.84 -14.74
C GLY A 19 -5.72 3.81 -14.55
N THR A 20 -5.98 5.10 -14.71
CA THR A 20 -5.00 6.16 -14.49
C THR A 20 -5.01 6.57 -13.02
N VAL A 21 -3.85 6.53 -12.37
CA VAL A 21 -3.69 6.96 -10.98
C VAL A 21 -2.79 8.19 -10.94
N THR A 22 -3.31 9.28 -10.39
CA THR A 22 -2.61 10.57 -10.28
C THR A 22 -2.19 10.84 -8.85
N ASP A 23 -1.34 11.87 -8.65
CA ASP A 23 -0.95 12.35 -7.31
C ASP A 23 -2.17 12.70 -6.47
N ALA A 24 -3.11 13.45 -7.05
CA ALA A 24 -4.30 13.89 -6.34
C ALA A 24 -5.17 12.71 -5.90
N GLU A 25 -5.31 11.71 -6.75
CA GLU A 25 -6.09 10.51 -6.43
C GLU A 25 -5.41 9.69 -5.35
N LEU A 26 -4.09 9.48 -5.46
CA LEU A 26 -3.32 8.72 -4.48
C LEU A 26 -3.44 9.35 -3.10
N LEU A 27 -3.13 10.64 -3.00
CA LEU A 27 -3.14 11.35 -1.71
C LEU A 27 -4.55 11.54 -1.18
N GLY A 28 -5.50 11.85 -2.06
CA GLY A 28 -6.91 12.04 -1.68
C GLY A 28 -7.55 10.76 -1.17
N SER A 29 -7.33 9.65 -1.86
CA SER A 29 -7.91 8.36 -1.47
C SER A 29 -7.36 7.86 -0.13
N TYR A 30 -6.03 7.91 0.05
CA TYR A 30 -5.44 7.49 1.32
C TYR A 30 -5.73 8.48 2.45
N GLY A 31 -5.79 9.78 2.16
CA GLY A 31 -6.19 10.79 3.14
C GLY A 31 -7.61 10.55 3.65
N ALA A 32 -8.53 10.21 2.77
CA ALA A 32 -9.90 9.89 3.15
C ALA A 32 -9.97 8.59 3.97
N LEU A 33 -9.18 7.59 3.59
CA LEU A 33 -9.11 6.32 4.31
C LEU A 33 -8.68 6.52 5.77
N VAL A 34 -7.57 7.20 5.99
CA VAL A 34 -7.00 7.37 7.34
C VAL A 34 -7.83 8.32 8.21
N ALA A 35 -8.69 9.14 7.59
CA ALA A 35 -9.59 10.05 8.31
C ALA A 35 -10.86 9.34 8.80
N GLN A 36 -11.13 8.12 8.38
CA GLN A 36 -12.31 7.37 8.82
C GLN A 36 -12.19 7.01 10.31
N PRO A 37 -13.27 7.14 11.10
CA PRO A 37 -13.22 6.81 12.54
C PRO A 37 -12.85 5.36 12.82
N ASP A 38 -13.17 4.45 11.92
CA ASP A 38 -12.90 3.01 12.04
C ASP A 38 -11.59 2.58 11.36
N TYR A 39 -10.76 3.54 10.93
CA TYR A 39 -9.46 3.19 10.35
C TYR A 39 -8.62 2.41 11.35
N ASP A 40 -8.16 1.23 10.93
CA ASP A 40 -7.36 0.34 11.78
C ASP A 40 -5.94 0.22 11.20
N ALA A 41 -4.98 0.84 11.88
CA ALA A 41 -3.57 0.83 11.49
C ALA A 41 -2.88 -0.51 11.79
N THR A 42 -3.55 -1.45 12.46
CA THR A 42 -2.96 -2.75 12.83
C THR A 42 -3.24 -3.85 11.81
N LEU A 43 -4.00 -3.55 10.76
CA LEU A 43 -4.24 -4.51 9.68
C LEU A 43 -3.01 -4.65 8.78
N ASP A 44 -2.82 -5.83 8.22
CA ASP A 44 -1.94 -5.99 7.07
C ASP A 44 -2.58 -5.35 5.84
N ASP A 45 -1.77 -5.01 4.85
CA ASP A 45 -2.23 -4.37 3.62
C ASP A 45 -1.73 -5.12 2.39
N MET A 46 -2.60 -5.18 1.37
CA MET A 46 -2.21 -5.56 0.02
C MET A 46 -2.60 -4.42 -0.92
N VAL A 47 -1.65 -3.96 -1.71
CA VAL A 47 -1.90 -2.99 -2.78
C VAL A 47 -1.79 -3.74 -4.11
N ASP A 48 -2.90 -3.83 -4.83
CA ASP A 48 -2.96 -4.52 -6.11
C ASP A 48 -2.95 -3.50 -7.25
N MET A 49 -1.83 -3.42 -7.96
CA MET A 49 -1.63 -2.47 -9.06
C MET A 49 -1.73 -3.13 -10.43
N ARG A 50 -2.27 -4.35 -10.52
CA ARG A 50 -2.41 -5.05 -11.81
C ARG A 50 -3.34 -4.32 -12.79
N GLY A 51 -4.32 -3.58 -12.27
CA GLY A 51 -5.27 -2.83 -13.09
C GLY A 51 -4.84 -1.42 -13.47
N VAL A 52 -3.62 -1.01 -13.10
CA VAL A 52 -3.10 0.32 -13.46
C VAL A 52 -2.76 0.34 -14.95
N GLU A 53 -3.36 1.27 -15.68
CA GLU A 53 -3.06 1.50 -17.10
C GLU A 53 -2.01 2.60 -17.26
N ARG A 54 -2.10 3.66 -16.45
CA ARG A 54 -1.15 4.77 -16.43
C ARG A 54 -0.89 5.21 -15.00
N LEU A 55 0.38 5.31 -14.65
CA LEU A 55 0.79 5.81 -13.34
C LEU A 55 1.36 7.22 -13.52
N GLU A 56 0.58 8.23 -13.09
CA GLU A 56 0.96 9.64 -13.13
C GLU A 56 1.25 10.14 -11.72
N VAL A 57 2.10 9.39 -11.00
CA VAL A 57 2.45 9.67 -9.62
C VAL A 57 3.90 10.17 -9.58
N SER A 58 4.09 11.33 -8.96
CA SER A 58 5.42 11.92 -8.79
C SER A 58 6.13 11.35 -7.56
N SER A 59 7.45 11.50 -7.53
CA SER A 59 8.23 11.15 -6.34
C SER A 59 7.84 11.99 -5.13
N GLU A 60 7.46 13.26 -5.34
CA GLU A 60 6.98 14.14 -4.29
C GLU A 60 5.71 13.57 -3.63
N ALA A 61 4.78 13.04 -4.43
CA ALA A 61 3.57 12.43 -3.88
C ALA A 61 3.89 11.20 -3.03
N VAL A 62 4.86 10.38 -3.44
CA VAL A 62 5.31 9.24 -2.64
C VAL A 62 5.89 9.70 -1.30
N HIS A 63 6.71 10.76 -1.29
CA HIS A 63 7.23 11.34 -0.04
C HIS A 63 6.10 11.85 0.86
N ARG A 64 5.08 12.48 0.28
CA ARG A 64 3.92 12.96 1.06
C ARG A 64 3.13 11.79 1.65
N LEU A 65 3.00 10.70 0.91
CA LEU A 65 2.32 9.50 1.40
C LEU A 65 3.07 8.93 2.62
N VAL A 66 4.40 8.86 2.55
CA VAL A 66 5.24 8.43 3.67
C VAL A 66 5.00 9.34 4.88
N SER A 67 4.99 10.65 4.69
CA SER A 67 4.74 11.62 5.77
C SER A 67 3.34 11.48 6.38
N MET A 68 2.36 11.08 5.57
CA MET A 68 0.99 10.84 6.05
C MET A 68 0.93 9.64 7.00
N PHE A 69 1.63 8.55 6.68
CA PHE A 69 1.56 7.31 7.45
C PHE A 69 2.49 7.28 8.68
N THR A 70 3.62 7.97 8.64
CA THR A 70 4.59 7.94 9.74
C THR A 70 3.98 8.21 11.12
N PRO A 71 3.14 9.26 11.33
CA PRO A 71 2.53 9.50 12.62
C PRO A 71 1.43 8.50 13.00
N LEU A 72 1.00 7.66 12.06
CA LEU A 72 -0.06 6.69 12.27
C LEU A 72 0.48 5.28 12.57
N ASP A 73 1.79 5.10 12.55
CA ASP A 73 2.41 3.80 12.82
C ASP A 73 2.08 3.35 14.25
N PRO A 74 1.48 2.15 14.43
CA PRO A 74 1.08 1.69 15.76
C PRO A 74 2.29 1.26 16.59
N GLU A 75 2.27 1.60 17.88
CA GLU A 75 3.31 1.17 18.80
C GLU A 75 3.21 -0.32 19.11
N GLY A 76 4.36 -1.01 19.07
CA GLY A 76 4.46 -2.40 19.47
C GLY A 76 3.80 -3.39 18.50
N VAL A 77 3.36 -2.94 17.34
CA VAL A 77 2.73 -3.80 16.33
C VAL A 77 3.53 -3.72 15.04
N VAL A 78 3.93 -4.87 14.52
CA VAL A 78 4.56 -4.99 13.20
C VAL A 78 3.50 -5.46 12.21
N THR A 79 3.29 -4.68 11.15
CA THR A 79 2.37 -5.02 10.07
C THR A 79 3.14 -5.37 8.81
N ARG A 80 2.44 -5.96 7.82
CA ARG A 80 3.01 -6.27 6.51
C ARG A 80 2.22 -5.56 5.43
N LEU A 81 2.95 -5.05 4.44
CA LEU A 81 2.37 -4.49 3.22
C LEU A 81 2.96 -5.23 2.03
N ALA A 82 2.11 -5.91 1.28
CA ALA A 82 2.48 -6.51 0.00
C ALA A 82 1.98 -5.64 -1.13
N ILE A 83 2.88 -5.28 -2.06
CA ILE A 83 2.51 -4.49 -3.24
C ILE A 83 2.68 -5.37 -4.47
N VAL A 84 1.61 -5.54 -5.24
CA VAL A 84 1.62 -6.29 -6.50
C VAL A 84 1.76 -5.30 -7.65
N ALA A 85 2.94 -5.27 -8.26
CA ALA A 85 3.32 -4.30 -9.28
C ALA A 85 3.97 -5.00 -10.48
N PRO A 86 3.17 -5.48 -11.46
CA PRO A 86 3.71 -6.30 -12.54
C PRO A 86 4.50 -5.52 -13.59
N ARG A 87 4.18 -4.23 -13.80
CA ARG A 87 4.88 -3.39 -14.79
C ARG A 87 6.07 -2.69 -14.16
N ASP A 88 7.10 -2.41 -14.98
CA ASP A 88 8.35 -1.82 -14.49
C ASP A 88 8.17 -0.45 -13.87
N ASP A 89 7.30 0.41 -14.43
CA ASP A 89 7.06 1.75 -13.90
C ASP A 89 6.40 1.71 -12.51
N VAL A 90 5.37 0.88 -12.35
CA VAL A 90 4.71 0.72 -11.05
C VAL A 90 5.61 -0.01 -10.05
N PHE A 91 6.41 -0.97 -10.51
CA PHE A 91 7.37 -1.67 -9.67
C PHE A 91 8.41 -0.70 -9.10
N GLY A 92 8.97 0.16 -9.95
CA GLY A 92 9.96 1.16 -9.52
C GLY A 92 9.40 2.12 -8.48
N MET A 93 8.15 2.58 -8.66
CA MET A 93 7.51 3.48 -7.72
C MET A 93 7.20 2.77 -6.38
N ALA A 94 6.77 1.53 -6.44
CA ALA A 94 6.52 0.72 -5.24
C ALA A 94 7.82 0.47 -4.46
N ARG A 95 8.93 0.20 -5.15
CA ARG A 95 10.25 0.05 -4.51
C ARG A 95 10.70 1.34 -3.84
N MET A 96 10.43 2.48 -4.45
CA MET A 96 10.75 3.78 -3.83
C MET A 96 10.00 3.95 -2.50
N TYR A 97 8.71 3.61 -2.47
CA TYR A 97 7.93 3.65 -1.24
C TYR A 97 8.52 2.71 -0.17
N GLU A 98 8.87 1.50 -0.56
CA GLU A 98 9.49 0.52 0.34
C GLU A 98 10.77 1.07 0.97
N ILE A 99 11.63 1.67 0.16
CA ILE A 99 12.92 2.23 0.62
C ILE A 99 12.67 3.39 1.60
N LEU A 100 11.75 4.28 1.27
CA LEU A 100 11.44 5.44 2.12
C LEU A 100 10.81 5.05 3.46
N ARG A 101 10.19 3.87 3.54
CA ARG A 101 9.57 3.34 4.76
C ARG A 101 10.42 2.29 5.45
N SER A 102 11.70 2.18 5.13
CA SER A 102 12.55 1.10 5.64
C SER A 102 12.73 1.12 7.16
N ASP A 103 12.59 2.28 7.80
CA ASP A 103 12.70 2.41 9.27
C ASP A 103 11.35 2.27 10.00
N ALA A 104 10.26 2.07 9.26
CA ALA A 104 8.94 1.94 9.86
C ALA A 104 8.74 0.52 10.42
N PRO A 105 7.78 0.34 11.38
CA PRO A 105 7.43 -0.99 11.86
C PRO A 105 6.70 -1.84 10.83
N GLU A 106 6.33 -1.26 9.70
CA GLU A 106 5.70 -1.96 8.60
C GLU A 106 6.74 -2.63 7.70
N GLN A 107 6.61 -3.95 7.54
CA GLN A 107 7.45 -4.71 6.60
C GLN A 107 6.81 -4.65 5.21
N ILE A 108 7.55 -4.14 4.23
CA ILE A 108 7.04 -3.93 2.88
C ILE A 108 7.80 -4.83 1.91
N ARG A 109 7.07 -5.53 1.03
CA ARG A 109 7.67 -6.26 -0.09
C ARG A 109 6.88 -6.00 -1.36
N VAL A 110 7.62 -5.91 -2.46
CA VAL A 110 7.06 -5.67 -3.80
C VAL A 110 7.15 -6.96 -4.61
N PHE A 111 6.03 -7.35 -5.21
CA PHE A 111 5.89 -8.59 -5.98
C PHE A 111 5.44 -8.27 -7.41
N ARG A 112 5.85 -9.08 -8.35
CA ARG A 112 5.34 -9.03 -9.73
C ARG A 112 4.02 -9.80 -9.89
N HIS A 113 3.78 -10.78 -9.03
CA HIS A 113 2.64 -11.70 -9.14
C HIS A 113 1.87 -11.78 -7.83
N ARG A 114 0.54 -11.69 -7.92
CA ARG A 114 -0.34 -11.68 -6.76
C ARG A 114 -0.25 -12.95 -5.90
N PRO A 115 -0.17 -14.19 -6.47
CA PRO A 115 -0.06 -15.38 -5.63
C PRO A 115 1.13 -15.37 -4.67
N GLU A 116 2.28 -14.83 -5.10
CA GLU A 116 3.45 -14.69 -4.23
C GLU A 116 3.19 -13.72 -3.07
N ALA A 117 2.49 -12.62 -3.35
CA ALA A 117 2.11 -11.63 -2.33
C ALA A 117 1.16 -12.25 -1.30
N GLU A 118 0.17 -13.00 -1.77
CA GLU A 118 -0.79 -13.66 -0.90
C GLU A 118 -0.11 -14.70 0.01
N LEU A 119 0.82 -15.47 -0.54
CA LEU A 119 1.61 -16.43 0.24
C LEU A 119 2.44 -15.76 1.31
N TRP A 120 3.09 -14.66 0.98
CA TRP A 120 3.91 -13.92 1.95
C TRP A 120 3.07 -13.35 3.09
N LEU A 121 1.89 -12.81 2.79
CA LEU A 121 0.99 -12.28 3.81
C LEU A 121 0.43 -13.40 4.70
N ALA A 122 0.15 -14.57 4.13
CA ALA A 122 -0.38 -15.71 4.87
C ALA A 122 0.67 -16.39 5.75
N ASN A 123 1.95 -16.26 5.39
CA ASN A 123 3.05 -16.94 6.08
C ASN A 123 3.57 -16.08 7.23
N GLN A 124 2.88 -16.13 8.35
CA GLN A 124 3.19 -15.35 9.55
C GLN A 124 4.08 -16.11 10.53
N GLY A 125 5.04 -16.80 10.01
CA GLY A 125 5.96 -17.56 10.85
C GLY A 125 7.08 -16.74 11.42
#